data_cdcc2993d53f38e232c9e03f7eb4be22
#
_entry.id   cdcc2993d53f38e232c9e03f7eb4be22
#
_cell.length_a   1.000
_cell.length_b   1.000
_cell.length_c   1.000
_cell.angle_alpha   90.00
_cell.angle_beta   90.00
_cell.angle_gamma   90.00
#
_symmetry.space_group_name_H-M   'P 1'
#
loop_
_entity.id
_entity.type
_entity.pdbx_description
1 polymer ?
#
loop_
_entity_poly.entity_id
_entity_poly.type
_entity_poly.pdbx_seq_one_letter_code
_entity_poly.pdbx_strand_id
1 'polypeptide(L)'
;MALVVGAPASMAQGADSVEGQTYVIGTDTTFAPFEFRQNGELTGIDMDILHAIAEDEGFQVEVRSLGFSAALAALSANQVDGVIAGMSITDERKQIYDFSEPYFESGVQMAVAKDDEAIKGYENLKGKTVVAKTGSEGETYAKSIAEQYGFTVKSLDQSATMYESVKAGSAVAVFDDYPVLAYGIAQGNGLKTVTDKVPGGSYGFAVNKGENTALLAAFNDGLAELKANGEYQKILDKYLADPTASTPGNFFDLAVKSFPALMTGLGNTLGVTAISFAIAMALGLIFGFFKISGNIVLRGIATTFVNIFRGTPLLLWAFMFYFGLPQLTGWDISVWTAGILTLSLNAGAYVAEIVRGGIQSVDPGQLEAARSLGLGYGKSMQKVVIPQAFKMMTPSLINQLIISLKDSSLLLAIGFAELLYQGQQIYAANFRVTETLLIVGVIYFVAIMALTKLANYADKRFNK
;
A
#
# COMPACT_ATOMS: atom_id res chain seq x y z
N MET A 1 16.58 7.98 -73.86
CA MET A 1 15.92 7.03 -72.95
C MET A 1 16.50 7.27 -71.55
N ALA A 2 15.86 8.14 -70.80
CA ALA A 2 16.33 8.59 -69.50
C ALA A 2 15.57 7.78 -68.42
N LEU A 3 16.30 6.99 -67.61
CA LEU A 3 15.75 6.30 -66.46
C LEU A 3 15.56 7.30 -65.33
N VAL A 4 14.31 7.52 -64.92
CA VAL A 4 13.93 8.24 -63.71
C VAL A 4 13.99 7.20 -62.57
N VAL A 5 15.00 7.32 -61.68
CA VAL A 5 15.06 6.57 -60.42
C VAL A 5 14.18 7.30 -59.43
N GLY A 6 13.03 6.70 -59.15
CA GLY A 6 12.17 7.21 -58.03
C GLY A 6 12.85 6.94 -56.69
N ALA A 7 13.01 7.99 -55.90
CA ALA A 7 13.41 7.88 -54.49
C ALA A 7 12.30 7.18 -53.67
N PRO A 8 12.62 6.27 -52.73
CA PRO A 8 11.61 5.69 -51.89
C PRO A 8 11.05 6.78 -50.97
N ALA A 9 9.70 6.87 -50.90
CA ALA A 9 9.02 7.70 -49.93
C ALA A 9 9.41 7.20 -48.54
N SER A 10 9.97 8.11 -47.74
CA SER A 10 10.14 7.96 -46.30
C SER A 10 8.76 7.68 -45.73
N MET A 11 8.53 6.47 -45.29
CA MET A 11 7.39 6.19 -44.40
C MET A 11 7.61 7.00 -43.13
N ALA A 12 6.75 7.97 -42.89
CA ALA A 12 6.62 8.57 -41.55
C ALA A 12 6.41 7.38 -40.60
N GLN A 13 7.28 7.27 -39.57
CA GLN A 13 7.04 6.40 -38.44
C GLN A 13 5.69 6.85 -37.87
N GLY A 14 4.68 5.98 -38.00
CA GLY A 14 3.38 6.18 -37.39
C GLY A 14 3.61 6.40 -35.90
N ALA A 15 3.01 7.44 -35.34
CA ALA A 15 2.83 7.53 -33.91
C ALA A 15 2.21 6.19 -33.47
N ASP A 16 2.80 5.53 -32.47
CA ASP A 16 2.28 4.27 -31.96
C ASP A 16 0.84 4.53 -31.50
N SER A 17 -0.13 3.90 -32.15
CA SER A 17 -1.54 4.07 -31.83
C SER A 17 -1.79 3.47 -30.45
N VAL A 18 -2.52 4.18 -29.58
CA VAL A 18 -2.94 3.68 -28.27
C VAL A 18 -4.14 2.73 -28.38
N GLU A 19 -4.83 2.73 -29.52
CA GLU A 19 -6.07 1.97 -29.75
C GLU A 19 -5.87 0.47 -29.52
N GLY A 20 -6.71 -0.12 -28.67
CA GLY A 20 -6.67 -1.54 -28.30
C GLY A 20 -5.54 -1.94 -27.36
N GLN A 21 -4.67 -1.02 -26.95
CA GLN A 21 -3.64 -1.28 -25.95
C GLN A 21 -4.20 -1.22 -24.53
N THR A 22 -3.56 -1.92 -23.60
CA THR A 22 -3.88 -1.87 -22.18
C THR A 22 -2.72 -1.22 -21.44
N TYR A 23 -3.00 -0.14 -20.70
CA TYR A 23 -2.03 0.56 -19.87
C TYR A 23 -2.29 0.35 -18.40
N VAL A 24 -1.24 0.19 -17.63
CA VAL A 24 -1.28 0.05 -16.17
C VAL A 24 -1.09 1.42 -15.54
N ILE A 25 -2.11 1.93 -14.84
CA ILE A 25 -2.09 3.27 -14.27
C ILE A 25 -2.06 3.20 -12.74
N GLY A 26 -1.03 3.78 -12.14
CA GLY A 26 -0.92 3.92 -10.68
C GLY A 26 -1.77 5.08 -10.16
N THR A 27 -2.41 4.89 -9.01
CA THR A 27 -3.18 5.95 -8.35
C THR A 27 -3.10 5.83 -6.83
N ASP A 28 -3.33 6.95 -6.12
CA ASP A 28 -3.70 6.94 -4.71
C ASP A 28 -5.20 6.58 -4.62
N THR A 29 -5.63 5.99 -3.55
CA THR A 29 -7.05 5.63 -3.33
C THR A 29 -7.61 6.24 -2.06
N THR A 30 -6.93 7.26 -1.54
CA THR A 30 -7.25 7.90 -0.26
C THR A 30 -7.29 9.42 -0.35
N PHE A 31 -7.52 9.97 -1.56
CA PHE A 31 -7.46 11.40 -1.85
C PHE A 31 -8.78 11.94 -2.43
N ALA A 32 -9.87 11.78 -1.67
CA ALA A 32 -11.18 12.28 -2.06
C ALA A 32 -11.18 13.82 -2.18
N PRO A 33 -11.82 14.38 -3.22
CA PRO A 33 -12.74 13.76 -4.17
C PRO A 33 -12.10 13.26 -5.49
N PHE A 34 -10.76 13.22 -5.61
CA PHE A 34 -10.06 12.87 -6.84
C PHE A 34 -10.00 11.37 -7.08
N GLU A 35 -9.51 10.61 -6.10
CA GLU A 35 -9.47 9.15 -6.14
C GLU A 35 -9.71 8.57 -4.75
N PHE A 36 -10.78 7.81 -4.61
CA PHE A 36 -11.18 7.19 -3.36
C PHE A 36 -12.10 5.98 -3.60
N ARG A 37 -12.32 5.18 -2.58
CA ARG A 37 -13.27 4.07 -2.69
C ARG A 37 -14.62 4.43 -2.06
N GLN A 38 -15.67 4.27 -2.86
CA GLN A 38 -17.05 4.38 -2.40
C GLN A 38 -17.76 3.06 -2.65
N ASN A 39 -18.34 2.46 -1.61
CA ASN A 39 -19.00 1.13 -1.67
C ASN A 39 -18.11 -0.01 -2.22
N GLY A 40 -16.78 0.11 -2.08
CA GLY A 40 -15.81 -0.87 -2.59
C GLY A 40 -15.31 -0.58 -4.00
N GLU A 41 -15.95 0.29 -4.76
CA GLU A 41 -15.52 0.71 -6.09
C GLU A 41 -14.60 1.93 -6.02
N LEU A 42 -13.58 1.95 -6.87
CA LEU A 42 -12.68 3.09 -7.03
C LEU A 42 -13.38 4.13 -7.88
N THR A 43 -13.48 5.37 -7.38
CA THR A 43 -14.21 6.48 -7.99
C THR A 43 -13.51 7.80 -7.69
N GLY A 44 -13.96 8.87 -8.29
CA GLY A 44 -13.44 10.21 -8.07
C GLY A 44 -13.20 10.94 -9.39
N ILE A 45 -12.83 12.21 -9.30
CA ILE A 45 -12.60 13.07 -10.47
C ILE A 45 -11.53 12.46 -11.39
N ASP A 46 -10.41 12.00 -10.83
CA ASP A 46 -9.30 11.42 -11.57
C ASP A 46 -9.70 10.16 -12.30
N MET A 47 -10.49 9.31 -11.63
CA MET A 47 -10.94 8.04 -12.20
C MET A 47 -11.96 8.25 -13.31
N ASP A 48 -12.91 9.17 -13.12
CA ASP A 48 -13.91 9.46 -14.13
C ASP A 48 -13.28 10.12 -15.38
N ILE A 49 -12.30 11.03 -15.20
CA ILE A 49 -11.53 11.62 -16.30
C ILE A 49 -10.74 10.54 -17.03
N LEU A 50 -9.97 9.70 -16.32
CA LEU A 50 -9.15 8.64 -16.92
C LEU A 50 -9.99 7.66 -17.75
N HIS A 51 -11.11 7.19 -17.19
CA HIS A 51 -11.97 6.23 -17.89
C HIS A 51 -12.65 6.84 -19.11
N ALA A 52 -13.12 8.09 -19.00
CA ALA A 52 -13.74 8.78 -20.14
C ALA A 52 -12.75 9.00 -21.29
N ILE A 53 -11.50 9.40 -20.98
CA ILE A 53 -10.44 9.52 -21.98
C ILE A 53 -10.09 8.16 -22.58
N ALA A 54 -9.97 7.11 -21.77
CA ALA A 54 -9.64 5.79 -22.27
C ALA A 54 -10.71 5.21 -23.21
N GLU A 55 -12.00 5.47 -22.90
CA GLU A 55 -13.12 5.09 -23.77
C GLU A 55 -13.08 5.83 -25.10
N ASP A 56 -12.83 7.15 -25.08
CA ASP A 56 -12.81 8.02 -26.25
C ASP A 56 -11.63 7.71 -27.18
N GLU A 57 -10.43 7.54 -26.62
CA GLU A 57 -9.19 7.26 -27.33
C GLU A 57 -8.99 5.76 -27.65
N GLY A 58 -9.90 4.88 -27.22
CA GLY A 58 -9.94 3.46 -27.56
C GLY A 58 -8.87 2.59 -26.89
N PHE A 59 -8.30 2.99 -25.76
CA PHE A 59 -7.39 2.16 -24.97
C PHE A 59 -8.05 1.63 -23.69
N GLN A 60 -7.43 0.60 -23.09
CA GLN A 60 -7.89 0.03 -21.84
C GLN A 60 -6.97 0.43 -20.69
N VAL A 61 -7.51 0.53 -19.46
CA VAL A 61 -6.74 0.83 -18.27
C VAL A 61 -6.88 -0.26 -17.22
N GLU A 62 -5.73 -0.68 -16.67
CA GLU A 62 -5.64 -1.47 -15.45
C GLU A 62 -5.18 -0.54 -14.33
N VAL A 63 -6.07 -0.22 -13.37
CA VAL A 63 -5.73 0.71 -12.30
C VAL A 63 -5.09 -0.05 -11.14
N ARG A 64 -3.85 0.32 -10.78
CA ARG A 64 -3.14 -0.16 -9.58
C ARG A 64 -3.35 0.80 -8.41
N SER A 65 -4.12 0.33 -7.43
CA SER A 65 -4.39 1.06 -6.17
C SER A 65 -3.20 0.95 -5.23
N LEU A 66 -2.41 2.02 -5.15
CA LEU A 66 -1.18 2.03 -4.33
C LEU A 66 -1.28 3.07 -3.19
N GLY A 67 -0.61 3.89 -2.88
CA GLY A 67 -0.66 5.14 -2.16
C GLY A 67 0.20 6.11 -2.94
N PHE A 68 0.07 7.41 -2.75
CA PHE A 68 0.74 8.42 -3.57
C PHE A 68 2.25 8.16 -3.75
N SER A 69 2.97 8.00 -2.63
CA SER A 69 4.42 7.73 -2.68
C SER A 69 4.77 6.39 -3.35
N ALA A 70 3.92 5.37 -3.15
CA ALA A 70 4.11 4.05 -3.77
C ALA A 70 3.80 4.08 -5.28
N ALA A 71 2.82 4.88 -5.71
CA ALA A 71 2.51 5.07 -7.13
C ALA A 71 3.67 5.75 -7.87
N LEU A 72 4.29 6.78 -7.26
CA LEU A 72 5.49 7.42 -7.82
C LEU A 72 6.69 6.46 -7.89
N ALA A 73 6.88 5.63 -6.86
CA ALA A 73 7.93 4.61 -6.87
C ALA A 73 7.68 3.55 -7.96
N ALA A 74 6.42 3.13 -8.16
CA ALA A 74 6.03 2.19 -9.21
C ALA A 74 6.25 2.79 -10.61
N LEU A 75 5.93 4.08 -10.81
CA LEU A 75 6.20 4.78 -12.06
C LEU A 75 7.71 4.84 -12.36
N SER A 76 8.51 5.27 -11.37
CA SER A 76 9.97 5.33 -11.52
C SER A 76 10.63 3.97 -11.75
N ALA A 77 9.96 2.89 -11.35
CA ALA A 77 10.40 1.50 -11.55
C ALA A 77 9.82 0.86 -12.83
N ASN A 78 9.10 1.60 -13.68
CA ASN A 78 8.39 1.11 -14.88
C ASN A 78 7.41 -0.06 -14.58
N GLN A 79 6.78 -0.03 -13.41
CA GLN A 79 5.76 -1.01 -13.03
C GLN A 79 4.35 -0.54 -13.36
N VAL A 80 4.20 0.75 -13.65
CA VAL A 80 3.01 1.38 -14.18
C VAL A 80 3.42 2.30 -15.33
N ASP A 81 2.54 2.45 -16.30
CA ASP A 81 2.78 3.24 -17.51
C ASP A 81 2.56 4.74 -17.27
N GLY A 82 1.72 5.06 -16.30
CA GLY A 82 1.41 6.43 -15.89
C GLY A 82 0.84 6.50 -14.49
N VAL A 83 0.73 7.72 -13.97
CA VAL A 83 0.12 8.01 -12.66
C VAL A 83 -0.89 9.15 -12.78
N ILE A 84 -2.08 8.94 -12.25
CA ILE A 84 -3.08 9.97 -11.99
C ILE A 84 -3.47 9.88 -10.51
N ALA A 85 -3.22 10.95 -9.73
CA ALA A 85 -3.35 10.92 -8.29
C ALA A 85 -3.36 12.32 -7.66
N GLY A 86 -4.13 13.25 -8.23
CA GLY A 86 -4.13 14.65 -7.80
C GLY A 86 -2.70 15.24 -7.82
N MET A 87 -1.87 14.80 -8.76
CA MET A 87 -0.44 15.08 -8.75
C MET A 87 -0.14 16.48 -9.28
N SER A 88 0.33 17.37 -8.40
CA SER A 88 0.75 18.72 -8.78
C SER A 88 1.91 18.70 -9.76
N ILE A 89 1.79 19.50 -10.82
CA ILE A 89 2.84 19.76 -11.81
C ILE A 89 3.81 20.75 -11.22
N THR A 90 5.02 20.31 -10.85
CA THR A 90 6.08 21.18 -10.33
C THR A 90 7.32 21.11 -11.20
N ASP A 91 8.16 22.17 -11.16
CA ASP A 91 9.41 22.21 -11.94
C ASP A 91 10.39 21.12 -11.52
N GLU A 92 10.38 20.72 -10.26
CA GLU A 92 11.18 19.59 -9.75
C GLU A 92 10.72 18.27 -10.37
N ARG A 93 9.40 18.02 -10.38
CA ARG A 93 8.83 16.80 -10.94
C ARG A 93 8.98 16.71 -12.45
N LYS A 94 8.89 17.84 -13.18
CA LYS A 94 9.16 17.91 -14.62
C LYS A 94 10.58 17.47 -15.03
N GLN A 95 11.52 17.44 -14.09
CA GLN A 95 12.86 16.90 -14.36
C GLN A 95 12.87 15.39 -14.50
N ILE A 96 11.92 14.72 -13.84
CA ILE A 96 11.83 13.25 -13.73
C ILE A 96 10.69 12.68 -14.57
N TYR A 97 9.58 13.40 -14.69
CA TYR A 97 8.35 12.98 -15.36
C TYR A 97 7.98 13.95 -16.50
N ASP A 98 7.26 13.43 -17.48
CA ASP A 98 6.50 14.23 -18.43
C ASP A 98 5.05 14.27 -17.98
N PHE A 99 4.44 15.47 -18.06
CA PHE A 99 3.07 15.71 -17.60
C PHE A 99 2.14 16.02 -18.77
N SER A 100 0.88 15.66 -18.59
CA SER A 100 -0.19 16.16 -19.44
C SER A 100 -0.39 17.67 -19.30
N GLU A 101 -1.22 18.26 -20.17
CA GLU A 101 -1.86 19.53 -19.87
C GLU A 101 -2.59 19.46 -18.52
N PRO A 102 -2.68 20.57 -17.78
CA PRO A 102 -3.38 20.59 -16.50
C PRO A 102 -4.85 20.19 -16.64
N TYR A 103 -5.26 19.20 -15.86
CA TYR A 103 -6.67 18.81 -15.80
C TYR A 103 -7.42 19.45 -14.63
N PHE A 104 -6.74 19.95 -13.61
CA PHE A 104 -7.36 20.62 -12.47
C PHE A 104 -6.45 21.71 -11.88
N GLU A 105 -7.02 22.88 -11.55
CA GLU A 105 -6.32 23.95 -10.85
C GLU A 105 -6.49 23.78 -9.34
N SER A 106 -5.39 23.61 -8.62
CA SER A 106 -5.36 23.41 -7.18
C SER A 106 -4.67 24.59 -6.45
N GLY A 107 -4.25 24.36 -5.24
CA GLY A 107 -3.51 25.27 -4.37
C GLY A 107 -3.56 24.77 -2.94
N VAL A 108 -2.68 25.30 -2.09
CA VAL A 108 -2.56 24.88 -0.70
C VAL A 108 -3.39 25.78 0.19
N GLN A 109 -4.03 25.20 1.21
CA GLN A 109 -4.77 25.95 2.22
C GLN A 109 -4.50 25.37 3.61
N MET A 110 -4.53 26.21 4.64
CA MET A 110 -4.39 25.79 6.03
C MET A 110 -5.78 25.65 6.68
N ALA A 111 -5.97 24.55 7.39
CA ALA A 111 -7.15 24.33 8.22
C ALA A 111 -6.76 23.94 9.66
N VAL A 112 -7.67 24.20 10.57
CA VAL A 112 -7.56 23.90 12.01
C VAL A 112 -8.81 23.16 12.49
N ALA A 113 -8.81 22.65 13.74
CA ALA A 113 -10.01 22.06 14.32
C ALA A 113 -11.17 23.07 14.31
N LYS A 114 -12.38 22.60 14.05
CA LYS A 114 -13.57 23.47 13.92
C LYS A 114 -13.77 24.38 15.15
N ASP A 115 -13.46 23.85 16.33
CA ASP A 115 -13.65 24.54 17.60
C ASP A 115 -12.41 25.34 18.06
N ASP A 116 -11.31 25.33 17.29
CA ASP A 116 -10.10 26.11 17.59
C ASP A 116 -10.34 27.58 17.25
N GLU A 117 -10.25 28.45 18.27
CA GLU A 117 -10.35 29.90 18.14
C GLU A 117 -8.98 30.61 18.34
N ALA A 118 -7.93 29.83 18.65
CA ALA A 118 -6.59 30.38 18.93
C ALA A 118 -5.76 30.59 17.64
N ILE A 119 -5.94 29.73 16.66
CA ILE A 119 -5.19 29.78 15.40
C ILE A 119 -6.06 30.46 14.34
N LYS A 120 -5.64 31.68 13.93
CA LYS A 120 -6.34 32.49 12.94
C LYS A 120 -5.50 32.78 11.69
N GLY A 121 -4.23 32.38 11.71
CA GLY A 121 -3.27 32.57 10.61
C GLY A 121 -1.92 31.98 10.96
N TYR A 122 -0.97 32.15 10.06
CA TYR A 122 0.38 31.57 10.18
C TYR A 122 1.14 32.11 11.40
N GLU A 123 0.88 33.34 11.81
CA GLU A 123 1.54 34.01 12.97
C GLU A 123 1.26 33.28 14.29
N ASN A 124 0.16 32.56 14.38
CA ASN A 124 -0.23 31.80 15.58
C ASN A 124 0.45 30.43 15.68
N LEU A 125 1.25 30.02 14.68
CA LEU A 125 1.87 28.70 14.61
C LEU A 125 3.19 28.58 15.38
N LYS A 126 3.76 29.71 15.88
CA LYS A 126 5.08 29.74 16.52
C LYS A 126 5.21 28.71 17.64
N GLY A 127 6.23 27.87 17.56
CA GLY A 127 6.52 26.79 18.53
C GLY A 127 5.54 25.60 18.48
N LYS A 128 4.67 25.53 17.48
CA LYS A 128 3.66 24.49 17.34
C LYS A 128 4.02 23.47 16.25
N THR A 129 3.32 22.35 16.24
CA THR A 129 3.43 21.32 15.19
C THR A 129 2.23 21.40 14.27
N VAL A 130 2.50 21.41 12.98
CA VAL A 130 1.51 21.28 11.91
C VAL A 130 1.70 19.96 11.16
N VAL A 131 0.71 19.52 10.41
CA VAL A 131 0.78 18.29 9.61
C VAL A 131 0.55 18.60 8.13
N ALA A 132 1.23 17.82 7.27
CA ALA A 132 1.04 17.84 5.82
C ALA A 132 1.22 16.44 5.24
N LYS A 133 0.71 16.19 4.03
CA LYS A 133 0.82 14.89 3.36
C LYS A 133 2.23 14.73 2.79
N THR A 134 2.87 13.59 3.07
CA THR A 134 4.22 13.25 2.60
C THR A 134 4.33 13.40 1.08
N GLY A 135 5.31 14.18 0.62
CA GLY A 135 5.60 14.40 -0.80
C GLY A 135 4.58 15.28 -1.54
N SER A 136 3.60 15.88 -0.84
CA SER A 136 2.60 16.78 -1.45
C SER A 136 3.09 18.21 -1.58
N GLU A 137 2.35 19.00 -2.36
CA GLU A 137 2.56 20.45 -2.45
C GLU A 137 2.31 21.14 -1.10
N GLY A 138 1.32 20.66 -0.34
CA GLY A 138 1.05 21.14 1.02
C GLY A 138 2.24 20.97 1.96
N GLU A 139 2.98 19.87 1.86
CA GLU A 139 4.21 19.66 2.64
C GLU A 139 5.32 20.64 2.21
N THR A 140 5.52 20.77 0.89
CA THR A 140 6.52 21.67 0.33
C THR A 140 6.27 23.11 0.76
N TYR A 141 5.01 23.56 0.62
CA TYR A 141 4.62 24.89 1.05
C TYR A 141 4.77 25.11 2.56
N ALA A 142 4.28 24.18 3.39
CA ALA A 142 4.40 24.29 4.83
C ALA A 142 5.87 24.38 5.27
N LYS A 143 6.76 23.57 4.69
CA LYS A 143 8.21 23.61 4.96
C LYS A 143 8.85 24.91 4.52
N SER A 144 8.42 25.51 3.40
CA SER A 144 8.99 26.76 2.88
C SER A 144 8.76 27.96 3.80
N ILE A 145 7.65 27.94 4.55
CA ILE A 145 7.29 29.05 5.49
C ILE A 145 7.57 28.70 6.96
N ALA A 146 7.99 27.47 7.25
CA ALA A 146 8.15 26.97 8.62
C ALA A 146 9.17 27.78 9.45
N GLU A 147 10.30 28.15 8.85
CA GLU A 147 11.32 28.97 9.51
C GLU A 147 10.81 30.38 9.80
N GLN A 148 10.13 31.00 8.84
CA GLN A 148 9.59 32.35 8.96
C GLN A 148 8.61 32.48 10.11
N TYR A 149 7.70 31.48 10.28
CA TYR A 149 6.67 31.50 11.30
C TYR A 149 6.99 30.67 12.54
N GLY A 150 8.16 29.99 12.57
CA GLY A 150 8.70 29.30 13.73
C GLY A 150 7.91 28.04 14.15
N PHE A 151 7.41 27.25 13.21
CA PHE A 151 6.68 26.01 13.48
C PHE A 151 7.39 24.76 12.94
N THR A 152 6.95 23.57 13.37
CA THR A 152 7.50 22.29 12.89
C THR A 152 6.47 21.57 12.04
N VAL A 153 6.91 21.03 10.88
CA VAL A 153 6.09 20.22 9.98
C VAL A 153 6.29 18.74 10.29
N LYS A 154 5.20 18.02 10.53
CA LYS A 154 5.16 16.56 10.64
C LYS A 154 4.46 16.00 9.40
N SER A 155 5.13 15.12 8.66
CA SER A 155 4.60 14.48 7.47
C SER A 155 3.80 13.23 7.83
N LEU A 156 2.65 13.04 7.19
CA LEU A 156 1.80 11.85 7.29
C LEU A 156 1.36 11.44 5.88
N ASP A 157 1.05 10.17 5.68
CA ASP A 157 0.82 9.64 4.32
C ASP A 157 -0.61 9.82 3.80
N GLN A 158 -1.57 10.17 4.69
CA GLN A 158 -2.99 10.24 4.33
C GLN A 158 -3.67 11.46 4.93
N SER A 159 -4.47 12.16 4.12
CA SER A 159 -5.22 13.36 4.56
C SER A 159 -6.16 13.06 5.74
N ALA A 160 -6.86 11.93 5.75
CA ALA A 160 -7.74 11.55 6.86
C ALA A 160 -7.00 11.44 8.20
N THR A 161 -5.78 10.91 8.22
CA THR A 161 -4.96 10.82 9.44
C THR A 161 -4.37 12.16 9.85
N MET A 162 -4.10 13.06 8.90
CA MET A 162 -3.71 14.43 9.18
C MET A 162 -4.85 15.19 9.88
N TYR A 163 -6.06 15.07 9.37
CA TYR A 163 -7.25 15.70 9.93
C TYR A 163 -7.54 15.20 11.35
N GLU A 164 -7.41 13.88 11.56
CA GLU A 164 -7.55 13.30 12.89
C GLU A 164 -6.49 13.80 13.87
N SER A 165 -5.23 13.97 13.42
CA SER A 165 -4.15 14.55 14.22
C SER A 165 -4.46 15.96 14.71
N VAL A 166 -5.12 16.77 13.87
CA VAL A 166 -5.56 18.13 14.24
C VAL A 166 -6.73 18.08 15.22
N LYS A 167 -7.74 17.25 14.96
CA LYS A 167 -8.88 17.07 15.91
C LYS A 167 -8.46 16.56 17.28
N ALA A 168 -7.48 15.64 17.30
CA ALA A 168 -6.94 15.09 18.55
C ALA A 168 -5.95 16.02 19.27
N GLY A 169 -5.61 17.17 18.68
CA GLY A 169 -4.68 18.14 19.29
C GLY A 169 -3.21 17.73 19.25
N SER A 170 -2.85 16.67 18.51
CA SER A 170 -1.45 16.28 18.30
C SER A 170 -0.72 17.17 17.29
N ALA A 171 -1.48 17.88 16.46
CA ALA A 171 -1.06 19.01 15.65
C ALA A 171 -2.08 20.12 15.77
N VAL A 172 -1.70 21.39 15.51
CA VAL A 172 -2.63 22.52 15.64
C VAL A 172 -3.27 22.90 14.29
N ALA A 173 -2.63 22.55 13.18
CA ALA A 173 -3.11 22.86 11.84
C ALA A 173 -2.66 21.80 10.83
N VAL A 174 -3.37 21.74 9.72
CA VAL A 174 -3.03 20.95 8.55
C VAL A 174 -2.83 21.87 7.35
N PHE A 175 -1.85 21.56 6.52
CA PHE A 175 -1.68 22.10 5.18
C PHE A 175 -2.01 21.01 4.18
N ASP A 176 -3.02 21.24 3.36
CA ASP A 176 -3.46 20.28 2.34
C ASP A 176 -4.01 21.04 1.13
N ASP A 177 -4.27 20.31 0.06
CA ASP A 177 -4.81 20.88 -1.16
C ASP A 177 -6.25 21.36 -0.91
N TYR A 178 -6.54 22.60 -1.34
CA TYR A 178 -7.81 23.25 -1.00
C TYR A 178 -9.05 22.46 -1.42
N PRO A 179 -9.10 21.77 -2.58
CA PRO A 179 -10.29 21.03 -2.96
C PRO A 179 -10.53 19.82 -2.06
N VAL A 180 -9.47 19.18 -1.58
CA VAL A 180 -9.53 18.04 -0.64
C VAL A 180 -10.00 18.51 0.72
N LEU A 181 -9.46 19.63 1.22
CA LEU A 181 -9.92 20.27 2.46
C LEU A 181 -11.39 20.69 2.37
N ALA A 182 -11.80 21.36 1.28
CA ALA A 182 -13.16 21.80 1.09
C ALA A 182 -14.14 20.62 1.05
N TYR A 183 -13.80 19.57 0.32
CA TYR A 183 -14.59 18.34 0.29
C TYR A 183 -14.69 17.69 1.68
N GLY A 184 -13.56 17.53 2.39
CA GLY A 184 -13.55 16.96 3.73
C GLY A 184 -14.36 17.78 4.73
N ILE A 185 -14.28 19.12 4.69
CA ILE A 185 -15.08 20.02 5.55
C ILE A 185 -16.56 19.87 5.26
N ALA A 186 -16.95 19.80 3.99
CA ALA A 186 -18.32 19.56 3.60
C ALA A 186 -18.84 18.19 4.04
N GLN A 187 -17.99 17.15 4.06
CA GLN A 187 -18.31 15.83 4.63
C GLN A 187 -18.27 15.81 6.18
N GLY A 188 -18.01 16.93 6.82
CA GLY A 188 -18.02 17.02 8.28
C GLY A 188 -16.78 16.45 8.97
N ASN A 189 -15.61 16.59 8.37
CA ASN A 189 -14.32 16.12 8.93
C ASN A 189 -13.90 16.82 10.24
N GLY A 190 -14.66 17.83 10.69
CA GLY A 190 -14.41 18.55 11.96
C GLY A 190 -13.34 19.63 11.88
N LEU A 191 -12.99 20.08 10.69
CA LEU A 191 -12.06 21.18 10.46
C LEU A 191 -12.75 22.45 9.95
N LYS A 192 -12.02 23.57 9.98
CA LYS A 192 -12.35 24.84 9.29
C LYS A 192 -11.07 25.45 8.69
N THR A 193 -11.18 26.09 7.56
CA THR A 193 -10.08 26.88 6.96
C THR A 193 -9.93 28.22 7.69
N VAL A 194 -8.69 28.68 7.81
CA VAL A 194 -8.36 29.94 8.53
C VAL A 194 -7.42 30.85 7.71
N THR A 195 -7.08 30.45 6.50
CA THR A 195 -6.30 31.26 5.54
C THR A 195 -6.97 31.25 4.18
N ASP A 196 -6.64 32.25 3.35
CA ASP A 196 -6.90 32.16 1.93
C ASP A 196 -6.10 31.00 1.31
N LYS A 197 -6.60 30.49 0.17
CA LYS A 197 -5.84 29.52 -0.60
C LYS A 197 -4.63 30.17 -1.24
N VAL A 198 -3.49 29.50 -1.17
CA VAL A 198 -2.29 29.87 -1.91
C VAL A 198 -2.37 29.23 -3.27
N PRO A 199 -2.46 30.02 -4.36
CA PRO A 199 -2.52 29.46 -5.72
C PRO A 199 -1.25 28.69 -6.04
N GLY A 200 -1.38 27.60 -6.76
CA GLY A 200 -0.26 26.76 -7.24
C GLY A 200 -0.64 25.30 -7.25
N GLY A 201 0.09 24.51 -8.00
CA GLY A 201 -0.08 23.08 -8.02
C GLY A 201 -1.24 22.60 -8.89
N SER A 202 -1.28 23.00 -10.16
CA SER A 202 -2.20 22.37 -11.13
C SER A 202 -1.91 20.88 -11.23
N TYR A 203 -2.96 20.05 -11.29
CA TYR A 203 -2.80 18.60 -11.40
C TYR A 203 -2.63 18.15 -12.84
N GLY A 204 -1.76 17.15 -13.05
CA GLY A 204 -1.49 16.53 -14.34
C GLY A 204 -1.37 15.01 -14.24
N PHE A 205 -1.69 14.33 -15.32
CA PHE A 205 -1.32 12.94 -15.53
C PHE A 205 0.17 12.88 -15.82
N ALA A 206 0.88 11.92 -15.22
CA ALA A 206 2.34 11.83 -15.32
C ALA A 206 2.76 10.49 -15.93
N VAL A 207 3.79 10.54 -16.79
CA VAL A 207 4.53 9.38 -17.31
C VAL A 207 6.01 9.55 -17.04
N ASN A 208 6.82 8.48 -17.11
CA ASN A 208 8.27 8.62 -17.01
C ASN A 208 8.82 9.49 -18.14
N LYS A 209 9.88 10.21 -17.84
CA LYS A 209 10.51 11.15 -18.76
C LYS A 209 10.90 10.49 -20.08
N GLY A 210 10.29 10.95 -21.17
CA GLY A 210 10.53 10.43 -22.52
C GLY A 210 9.92 9.06 -22.84
N GLU A 211 9.13 8.50 -21.91
CA GLU A 211 8.44 7.20 -22.10
C GLU A 211 6.92 7.41 -22.25
N ASN A 212 6.22 6.43 -22.79
CA ASN A 212 4.77 6.43 -22.98
C ASN A 212 4.19 7.73 -23.60
N THR A 213 4.94 8.33 -24.54
CA THR A 213 4.57 9.61 -25.16
C THR A 213 3.27 9.55 -25.95
N ALA A 214 2.94 8.39 -26.53
CA ALA A 214 1.67 8.17 -27.22
C ALA A 214 0.49 8.20 -26.22
N LEU A 215 0.64 7.55 -25.06
CA LEU A 215 -0.36 7.59 -23.98
C LEU A 215 -0.56 9.03 -23.46
N LEU A 216 0.54 9.76 -23.28
CA LEU A 216 0.48 11.15 -22.82
C LEU A 216 -0.23 12.07 -23.84
N ALA A 217 0.03 11.86 -25.14
CA ALA A 217 -0.63 12.58 -26.20
C ALA A 217 -2.13 12.27 -26.25
N ALA A 218 -2.51 11.00 -26.22
CA ALA A 218 -3.90 10.57 -26.16
C ALA A 218 -4.64 11.14 -24.92
N PHE A 219 -3.97 11.15 -23.76
CA PHE A 219 -4.57 11.78 -22.58
C PHE A 219 -4.84 13.28 -22.80
N ASN A 220 -3.95 14.01 -23.46
CA ASN A 220 -4.15 15.44 -23.75
C ASN A 220 -5.25 15.67 -24.76
N ASP A 221 -5.32 14.84 -25.81
CA ASP A 221 -6.34 14.96 -26.86
C ASP A 221 -7.73 14.67 -26.29
N GLY A 222 -7.89 13.55 -25.56
CA GLY A 222 -9.14 13.21 -24.89
C GLY A 222 -9.53 14.23 -23.80
N LEU A 223 -8.58 14.78 -23.04
CA LEU A 223 -8.88 15.87 -22.08
C LEU A 223 -9.40 17.12 -22.77
N ALA A 224 -8.85 17.48 -23.93
CA ALA A 224 -9.32 18.61 -24.71
C ALA A 224 -10.74 18.37 -25.23
N GLU A 225 -11.05 17.15 -25.65
CA GLU A 225 -12.40 16.78 -26.11
C GLU A 225 -13.42 16.76 -24.98
N LEU A 226 -13.09 16.19 -23.81
CA LEU A 226 -13.95 16.24 -22.61
C LEU A 226 -14.27 17.69 -22.19
N LYS A 227 -13.29 18.59 -22.30
CA LYS A 227 -13.51 20.02 -22.01
C LYS A 227 -14.41 20.66 -23.07
N ALA A 228 -14.25 20.31 -24.34
CA ALA A 228 -15.00 20.90 -25.45
C ALA A 228 -16.47 20.43 -25.49
N ASN A 229 -16.75 19.15 -25.17
CA ASN A 229 -18.11 18.59 -25.18
C ASN A 229 -18.87 18.81 -23.87
N GLY A 230 -18.21 19.36 -22.82
CA GLY A 230 -18.80 19.68 -21.53
C GLY A 230 -18.90 18.48 -20.56
N GLU A 231 -18.39 17.32 -20.90
CA GLU A 231 -18.33 16.17 -19.99
C GLU A 231 -17.38 16.41 -18.81
N TYR A 232 -16.28 17.06 -19.06
CA TYR A 232 -15.37 17.49 -17.99
C TYR A 232 -16.10 18.25 -16.88
N GLN A 233 -16.96 19.23 -17.24
CA GLN A 233 -17.72 20.01 -16.25
C GLN A 233 -18.74 19.14 -15.49
N LYS A 234 -19.37 18.18 -16.16
CA LYS A 234 -20.29 17.23 -15.50
C LYS A 234 -19.54 16.34 -14.48
N ILE A 235 -18.32 15.92 -14.79
CA ILE A 235 -17.48 15.16 -13.85
C ILE A 235 -17.17 16.03 -12.63
N LEU A 236 -16.75 17.28 -12.80
CA LEU A 236 -16.48 18.17 -11.68
C LEU A 236 -17.73 18.42 -10.83
N ASP A 237 -18.86 18.70 -11.46
CA ASP A 237 -20.13 18.97 -10.78
C ASP A 237 -20.59 17.76 -9.95
N LYS A 238 -20.36 16.53 -10.42
CA LYS A 238 -20.69 15.30 -9.70
C LYS A 238 -20.04 15.22 -8.31
N TYR A 239 -18.82 15.78 -8.17
CA TYR A 239 -18.03 15.66 -6.94
C TYR A 239 -17.90 16.98 -6.16
N LEU A 240 -18.02 18.12 -6.82
CA LEU A 240 -17.74 19.44 -6.23
C LEU A 240 -18.99 20.32 -6.09
N ALA A 241 -20.05 20.08 -6.89
CA ALA A 241 -21.31 20.81 -6.77
C ALA A 241 -22.10 20.25 -5.59
N ASP A 242 -22.06 20.99 -4.50
CA ASP A 242 -22.84 20.82 -3.28
C ASP A 242 -22.80 19.38 -2.71
N PRO A 243 -21.79 19.05 -1.93
CA PRO A 243 -21.78 17.79 -1.23
C PRO A 243 -22.97 17.85 -0.27
N THR A 244 -24.09 17.25 -0.65
CA THR A 244 -25.16 16.97 0.31
C THR A 244 -24.51 16.23 1.46
N ALA A 245 -24.29 16.94 2.56
CA ALA A 245 -23.70 16.42 3.76
C ALA A 245 -24.46 15.13 4.10
N SER A 246 -23.90 14.00 3.73
CA SER A 246 -24.44 12.71 4.17
C SER A 246 -24.33 12.77 5.68
N THR A 247 -25.50 12.90 6.34
CA THR A 247 -25.56 12.93 7.81
C THR A 247 -24.72 11.75 8.29
N PRO A 248 -23.65 11.98 9.07
CA PRO A 248 -22.79 10.89 9.50
C PRO A 248 -23.68 9.87 10.20
N GLY A 249 -23.85 8.68 9.59
CA GLY A 249 -24.59 7.58 10.18
C GLY A 249 -24.01 7.25 11.54
N ASN A 250 -24.75 6.53 12.39
CA ASN A 250 -24.22 6.10 13.68
C ASN A 250 -23.08 5.06 13.49
N PHE A 251 -22.42 4.67 14.59
CA PHE A 251 -21.33 3.69 14.58
C PHE A 251 -21.76 2.35 13.97
N PHE A 252 -22.99 1.89 14.24
CA PHE A 252 -23.52 0.62 13.72
C PHE A 252 -23.75 0.70 12.21
N ASP A 253 -24.23 1.82 11.71
CA ASP A 253 -24.40 2.04 10.26
C ASP A 253 -23.06 1.96 9.54
N LEU A 254 -22.01 2.57 10.11
CA LEU A 254 -20.66 2.44 9.59
C LEU A 254 -20.21 0.97 9.58
N ALA A 255 -20.36 0.25 10.68
CA ALA A 255 -19.96 -1.14 10.80
C ALA A 255 -20.67 -2.02 9.76
N VAL A 256 -22.00 -1.86 9.60
CA VAL A 256 -22.80 -2.65 8.65
C VAL A 256 -22.41 -2.33 7.19
N LYS A 257 -22.28 -1.04 6.84
CA LYS A 257 -21.89 -0.63 5.48
C LYS A 257 -20.49 -1.07 5.11
N SER A 258 -19.55 -1.06 6.08
CA SER A 258 -18.16 -1.41 5.87
C SER A 258 -17.92 -2.93 5.90
N PHE A 259 -18.85 -3.71 6.44
CA PHE A 259 -18.67 -5.14 6.69
C PHE A 259 -18.27 -5.94 5.44
N PRO A 260 -18.88 -5.79 4.26
CA PRO A 260 -18.49 -6.55 3.08
C PRO A 260 -17.04 -6.33 2.67
N ALA A 261 -16.60 -5.07 2.61
CA ALA A 261 -15.22 -4.71 2.26
C ALA A 261 -14.21 -5.25 3.29
N LEU A 262 -14.52 -5.11 4.58
CA LEU A 262 -13.67 -5.64 5.66
C LEU A 262 -13.58 -7.16 5.62
N MET A 263 -14.67 -7.87 5.30
CA MET A 263 -14.63 -9.34 5.16
C MET A 263 -13.82 -9.80 3.95
N THR A 264 -13.85 -9.05 2.85
CA THR A 264 -12.97 -9.29 1.70
C THR A 264 -11.51 -9.12 2.12
N GLY A 265 -11.18 -8.03 2.82
CA GLY A 265 -9.85 -7.80 3.37
C GLY A 265 -9.39 -8.90 4.33
N LEU A 266 -10.28 -9.35 5.23
CA LEU A 266 -9.99 -10.47 6.12
C LEU A 266 -9.71 -11.77 5.34
N GLY A 267 -10.48 -12.04 4.27
CA GLY A 267 -10.24 -13.18 3.38
C GLY A 267 -8.84 -13.13 2.76
N ASN A 268 -8.42 -11.97 2.27
CA ASN A 268 -7.08 -11.76 1.73
C ASN A 268 -5.98 -11.93 2.80
N THR A 269 -6.20 -11.37 4.00
CA THR A 269 -5.30 -11.54 5.16
C THR A 269 -5.09 -13.03 5.47
N LEU A 270 -6.19 -13.79 5.60
CA LEU A 270 -6.14 -15.22 5.90
C LEU A 270 -5.51 -16.02 4.75
N GLY A 271 -5.86 -15.69 3.51
CA GLY A 271 -5.34 -16.36 2.32
C GLY A 271 -3.82 -16.21 2.16
N VAL A 272 -3.33 -14.98 2.19
CA VAL A 272 -1.88 -14.72 2.08
C VAL A 272 -1.12 -15.35 3.24
N THR A 273 -1.66 -15.27 4.46
CA THR A 273 -1.05 -15.88 5.65
C THR A 273 -0.97 -17.39 5.52
N ALA A 274 -2.06 -18.06 5.13
CA ALA A 274 -2.10 -19.52 5.01
C ALA A 274 -1.12 -20.03 3.95
N ILE A 275 -1.09 -19.43 2.76
CA ILE A 275 -0.18 -19.80 1.67
C ILE A 275 1.27 -19.57 2.10
N SER A 276 1.56 -18.38 2.61
CA SER A 276 2.92 -18.01 3.04
C SER A 276 3.42 -18.90 4.19
N PHE A 277 2.54 -19.21 5.15
CA PHE A 277 2.93 -20.07 6.28
C PHE A 277 3.17 -21.53 5.87
N ALA A 278 2.41 -22.06 4.90
CA ALA A 278 2.67 -23.39 4.33
C ALA A 278 4.05 -23.46 3.66
N ILE A 279 4.41 -22.42 2.88
CA ILE A 279 5.76 -22.31 2.29
C ILE A 279 6.82 -22.12 3.37
N ALA A 280 6.56 -21.28 4.37
CA ALA A 280 7.45 -21.03 5.50
C ALA A 280 7.75 -22.32 6.30
N MET A 281 6.75 -23.18 6.48
CA MET A 281 6.94 -24.50 7.12
C MET A 281 7.89 -25.38 6.33
N ALA A 282 7.74 -25.45 5.00
CA ALA A 282 8.63 -26.22 4.14
C ALA A 282 10.07 -25.68 4.19
N LEU A 283 10.25 -24.36 4.02
CA LEU A 283 11.54 -23.70 4.10
C LEU A 283 12.17 -23.87 5.50
N GLY A 284 11.37 -23.66 6.54
CA GLY A 284 11.80 -23.77 7.92
C GLY A 284 12.26 -25.18 8.29
N LEU A 285 11.60 -26.22 7.80
CA LEU A 285 12.06 -27.60 7.95
C LEU A 285 13.40 -27.82 7.24
N ILE A 286 13.50 -27.42 5.96
CA ILE A 286 14.74 -27.58 5.17
C ILE A 286 15.92 -26.89 5.87
N PHE A 287 15.80 -25.60 6.13
CA PHE A 287 16.88 -24.82 6.73
C PHE A 287 17.11 -25.15 8.20
N GLY A 288 16.08 -25.57 8.95
CA GLY A 288 16.22 -26.08 10.32
C GLY A 288 17.06 -27.34 10.39
N PHE A 289 16.83 -28.32 9.50
CA PHE A 289 17.65 -29.50 9.38
C PHE A 289 19.05 -29.17 8.88
N PHE A 290 19.24 -28.24 7.97
CA PHE A 290 20.55 -27.78 7.54
C PHE A 290 21.35 -27.18 8.70
N LYS A 291 20.71 -26.42 9.59
CA LYS A 291 21.38 -25.84 10.78
C LYS A 291 21.89 -26.85 11.79
N ILE A 292 21.27 -28.01 11.90
CA ILE A 292 21.76 -29.10 12.79
C ILE A 292 22.67 -30.11 12.08
N SER A 293 22.86 -29.93 10.76
CA SER A 293 23.73 -30.83 9.97
C SER A 293 25.20 -30.73 10.40
N GLY A 294 25.89 -31.86 10.38
CA GLY A 294 27.35 -31.90 10.53
C GLY A 294 28.09 -31.25 9.33
N ASN A 295 27.42 -31.07 8.19
CA ASN A 295 28.03 -30.46 7.02
C ASN A 295 28.11 -28.94 7.19
N ILE A 296 29.33 -28.38 7.15
CA ILE A 296 29.62 -26.97 7.38
C ILE A 296 28.99 -26.08 6.28
N VAL A 297 28.90 -26.57 5.03
CA VAL A 297 28.32 -25.82 3.91
C VAL A 297 26.80 -25.65 4.10
N LEU A 298 26.07 -26.74 4.38
CA LEU A 298 24.63 -26.70 4.63
C LEU A 298 24.31 -25.80 5.83
N ARG A 299 25.09 -25.95 6.91
CA ARG A 299 24.95 -25.12 8.11
C ARG A 299 25.23 -23.66 7.80
N GLY A 300 26.24 -23.35 6.98
CA GLY A 300 26.58 -22.00 6.54
C GLY A 300 25.44 -21.36 5.74
N ILE A 301 24.89 -22.04 4.72
CA ILE A 301 23.78 -21.58 3.91
C ILE A 301 22.56 -21.28 4.79
N ALA A 302 22.19 -22.21 5.68
CA ALA A 302 21.04 -22.00 6.55
C ALA A 302 21.24 -20.85 7.54
N THR A 303 22.45 -20.69 8.07
CA THR A 303 22.77 -19.60 8.99
C THR A 303 22.68 -18.24 8.27
N THR A 304 23.21 -18.15 7.05
CA THR A 304 23.13 -16.94 6.23
C THR A 304 21.67 -16.59 5.91
N PHE A 305 20.86 -17.55 5.45
CA PHE A 305 19.44 -17.35 5.20
C PHE A 305 18.71 -16.81 6.45
N VAL A 306 18.87 -17.48 7.57
CA VAL A 306 18.21 -17.08 8.82
C VAL A 306 18.67 -15.69 9.28
N ASN A 307 19.97 -15.39 9.21
CA ASN A 307 20.50 -14.11 9.66
C ASN A 307 20.01 -12.95 8.77
N ILE A 308 19.91 -13.15 7.46
CA ILE A 308 19.41 -12.14 6.52
C ILE A 308 17.95 -11.81 6.84
N PHE A 309 17.05 -12.80 6.81
CA PHE A 309 15.62 -12.53 6.94
C PHE A 309 15.16 -12.15 8.35
N ARG A 310 15.86 -12.62 9.40
CA ARG A 310 15.59 -12.20 10.78
C ARG A 310 16.30 -10.92 11.19
N GLY A 311 17.39 -10.57 10.51
CA GLY A 311 18.20 -9.39 10.80
C GLY A 311 17.78 -8.13 10.06
N THR A 312 16.79 -8.22 9.19
CA THR A 312 16.32 -7.10 8.35
C THR A 312 14.81 -6.89 8.51
N PRO A 313 14.31 -5.64 8.36
CA PRO A 313 12.90 -5.34 8.48
C PRO A 313 12.05 -6.05 7.41
N LEU A 314 10.90 -6.59 7.80
CA LEU A 314 9.96 -7.24 6.86
C LEU A 314 9.51 -6.29 5.75
N LEU A 315 9.22 -5.04 6.07
CA LEU A 315 8.78 -4.03 5.11
C LEU A 315 9.82 -3.77 4.00
N LEU A 316 11.12 -3.84 4.35
CA LEU A 316 12.18 -3.73 3.35
C LEU A 316 12.06 -4.83 2.29
N TRP A 317 11.76 -6.07 2.70
CA TRP A 317 11.59 -7.18 1.76
C TRP A 317 10.34 -7.03 0.89
N ALA A 318 9.25 -6.51 1.45
CA ALA A 318 8.06 -6.21 0.67
C ALA A 318 8.38 -5.23 -0.48
N PHE A 319 9.10 -4.14 -0.20
CA PHE A 319 9.56 -3.19 -1.21
C PHE A 319 10.56 -3.79 -2.19
N MET A 320 11.51 -4.58 -1.70
CA MET A 320 12.52 -5.24 -2.55
C MET A 320 11.87 -6.21 -3.55
N PHE A 321 10.88 -6.99 -3.13
CA PHE A 321 10.21 -7.93 -4.03
C PHE A 321 9.23 -7.24 -4.97
N TYR A 322 8.54 -6.22 -4.51
CA TYR A 322 7.52 -5.55 -5.31
C TYR A 322 8.11 -4.48 -6.25
N PHE A 323 9.06 -3.68 -5.78
CA PHE A 323 9.68 -2.61 -6.57
C PHE A 323 11.09 -2.97 -7.06
N GLY A 324 11.94 -3.47 -6.17
CA GLY A 324 13.36 -3.67 -6.48
C GLY A 324 13.63 -4.83 -7.42
N LEU A 325 12.98 -5.97 -7.24
CA LEU A 325 13.23 -7.16 -8.07
C LEU A 325 12.75 -6.98 -9.51
N PRO A 326 11.56 -6.41 -9.79
CA PRO A 326 11.16 -6.04 -11.14
C PRO A 326 12.14 -5.10 -11.83
N GLN A 327 12.61 -4.06 -11.14
CA GLN A 327 13.59 -3.13 -11.69
C GLN A 327 14.91 -3.79 -12.09
N LEU A 328 15.35 -4.81 -11.34
CA LEU A 328 16.60 -5.54 -11.61
C LEU A 328 16.46 -6.60 -12.69
N THR A 329 15.29 -7.22 -12.83
CA THR A 329 15.09 -8.40 -13.68
C THR A 329 14.20 -8.17 -14.89
N GLY A 330 13.39 -7.09 -14.88
CA GLY A 330 12.33 -6.85 -15.87
C GLY A 330 11.10 -7.77 -15.70
N TRP A 331 11.02 -8.54 -14.60
CA TRP A 331 9.87 -9.43 -14.35
C TRP A 331 8.76 -8.67 -13.64
N ASP A 332 7.54 -8.72 -14.15
CA ASP A 332 6.38 -8.20 -13.45
C ASP A 332 6.00 -9.13 -12.29
N ILE A 333 5.97 -8.58 -11.08
CA ILE A 333 5.65 -9.31 -9.85
C ILE A 333 4.38 -8.76 -9.25
N SER A 334 3.32 -9.58 -9.23
CA SER A 334 2.06 -9.18 -8.62
C SER A 334 2.21 -8.91 -7.13
N VAL A 335 1.35 -8.03 -6.59
CA VAL A 335 1.28 -7.73 -5.15
C VAL A 335 1.11 -9.00 -4.30
N TRP A 336 0.31 -9.97 -4.79
CA TRP A 336 0.15 -11.28 -4.16
C TRP A 336 1.45 -12.06 -4.07
N THR A 337 2.19 -12.13 -5.18
CA THR A 337 3.47 -12.84 -5.23
C THR A 337 4.51 -12.18 -4.32
N ALA A 338 4.62 -10.86 -4.36
CA ALA A 338 5.52 -10.12 -3.49
C ALA A 338 5.18 -10.32 -2.00
N GLY A 339 3.89 -10.28 -1.64
CA GLY A 339 3.41 -10.54 -0.29
C GLY A 339 3.71 -11.96 0.18
N ILE A 340 3.44 -12.98 -0.65
CA ILE A 340 3.75 -14.39 -0.35
C ILE A 340 5.25 -14.59 -0.15
N LEU A 341 6.09 -14.07 -1.04
CA LEU A 341 7.55 -14.15 -0.90
C LEU A 341 8.03 -13.49 0.39
N THR A 342 7.56 -12.29 0.67
CA THR A 342 7.92 -11.53 1.88
C THR A 342 7.61 -12.31 3.14
N LEU A 343 6.37 -12.74 3.31
CA LEU A 343 5.94 -13.43 4.52
C LEU A 343 6.55 -14.83 4.63
N SER A 344 6.65 -15.58 3.52
CA SER A 344 7.15 -16.95 3.57
C SER A 344 8.63 -17.04 3.88
N LEU A 345 9.46 -16.15 3.31
CA LEU A 345 10.91 -16.15 3.59
C LEU A 345 11.20 -15.66 5.01
N ASN A 346 10.51 -14.61 5.45
CA ASN A 346 10.65 -14.12 6.81
C ASN A 346 10.19 -15.17 7.84
N ALA A 347 8.96 -15.67 7.74
CA ALA A 347 8.45 -16.69 8.65
C ALA A 347 9.26 -17.99 8.57
N GLY A 348 9.73 -18.39 7.37
CA GLY A 348 10.58 -19.54 7.16
C GLY A 348 11.89 -19.49 7.95
N ALA A 349 12.48 -18.30 8.05
CA ALA A 349 13.70 -18.10 8.88
C ALA A 349 13.41 -18.27 10.38
N TYR A 350 12.25 -17.81 10.86
CA TYR A 350 11.84 -18.05 12.25
C TYR A 350 11.49 -19.52 12.49
N VAL A 351 10.77 -20.17 11.57
CA VAL A 351 10.42 -21.60 11.66
C VAL A 351 11.70 -22.44 11.65
N ALA A 352 12.72 -22.10 10.87
CA ALA A 352 14.01 -22.80 10.88
C ALA A 352 14.67 -22.81 12.28
N GLU A 353 14.59 -21.70 13.00
CA GLU A 353 15.09 -21.62 14.38
C GLU A 353 14.20 -22.38 15.36
N ILE A 354 12.89 -22.36 15.18
CA ILE A 354 11.95 -23.15 15.99
C ILE A 354 12.25 -24.64 15.80
N VAL A 355 12.47 -25.10 14.57
CA VAL A 355 12.82 -26.50 14.26
C VAL A 355 14.18 -26.87 14.90
N ARG A 356 15.20 -26.05 14.74
CA ARG A 356 16.48 -26.23 15.35
C ARG A 356 16.39 -26.35 16.89
N GLY A 357 15.72 -25.37 17.50
CA GLY A 357 15.53 -25.32 18.96
C GLY A 357 14.74 -26.50 19.48
N GLY A 358 13.65 -26.88 18.78
CA GLY A 358 12.84 -28.04 19.17
C GLY A 358 13.58 -29.38 19.11
N ILE A 359 14.40 -29.58 18.07
CA ILE A 359 15.22 -30.79 17.99
C ILE A 359 16.30 -30.81 19.09
N GLN A 360 16.92 -29.68 19.38
CA GLN A 360 17.94 -29.55 20.40
C GLN A 360 17.39 -29.61 21.84
N SER A 361 16.09 -29.41 22.05
CA SER A 361 15.43 -29.51 23.36
C SER A 361 15.08 -30.95 23.76
N VAL A 362 15.14 -31.92 22.83
CA VAL A 362 14.95 -33.33 23.14
C VAL A 362 16.19 -33.82 23.92
N ASP A 363 15.95 -34.52 25.02
CA ASP A 363 17.04 -35.06 25.84
C ASP A 363 17.97 -35.92 24.99
N PRO A 364 19.32 -35.65 24.99
CA PRO A 364 20.30 -36.41 24.22
C PRO A 364 20.27 -37.89 24.53
N GLY A 365 19.93 -38.29 25.77
CA GLY A 365 19.79 -39.69 26.19
C GLY A 365 18.74 -40.44 25.38
N GLN A 366 17.72 -39.77 24.80
CA GLN A 366 16.74 -40.43 23.92
C GLN A 366 17.39 -40.92 22.62
N LEU A 367 18.30 -40.13 22.07
CA LEU A 367 19.05 -40.50 20.87
C LEU A 367 20.05 -41.61 21.18
N GLU A 368 20.75 -41.51 22.31
CA GLU A 368 21.74 -42.51 22.76
C GLU A 368 21.07 -43.86 23.06
N ALA A 369 19.94 -43.85 23.77
CA ALA A 369 19.18 -45.07 24.05
C ALA A 369 18.69 -45.75 22.76
N ALA A 370 18.15 -44.99 21.82
CA ALA A 370 17.72 -45.51 20.53
C ALA A 370 18.87 -46.15 19.74
N ARG A 371 20.06 -45.54 19.78
CA ARG A 371 21.27 -46.09 19.14
C ARG A 371 21.79 -47.31 19.83
N SER A 372 21.75 -47.37 21.17
CA SER A 372 22.13 -48.54 21.96
C SER A 372 21.24 -49.75 21.69
N LEU A 373 19.99 -49.51 21.28
CA LEU A 373 19.07 -50.55 20.82
C LEU A 373 19.30 -50.96 19.34
N GLY A 374 20.39 -50.51 18.71
CA GLY A 374 20.76 -50.89 17.34
C GLY A 374 20.14 -50.04 16.23
N LEU A 375 19.42 -48.98 16.55
CA LEU A 375 18.91 -48.07 15.53
C LEU A 375 20.02 -47.18 14.95
N GLY A 376 20.18 -47.14 13.64
CA GLY A 376 21.06 -46.18 12.99
C GLY A 376 20.60 -44.74 13.23
N TYR A 377 21.50 -43.75 13.15
CA TYR A 377 21.26 -42.34 13.44
C TYR A 377 19.98 -41.78 12.76
N GLY A 378 19.81 -41.98 11.46
CA GLY A 378 18.64 -41.49 10.72
C GLY A 378 17.32 -42.07 11.21
N LYS A 379 17.29 -43.39 11.54
CA LYS A 379 16.10 -44.03 12.10
C LYS A 379 15.80 -43.58 13.54
N SER A 380 16.84 -43.35 14.35
CA SER A 380 16.72 -42.81 15.70
C SER A 380 16.17 -41.38 15.66
N MET A 381 16.67 -40.53 14.75
CA MET A 381 16.11 -39.19 14.52
C MET A 381 14.64 -39.26 14.10
N GLN A 382 14.33 -40.04 13.08
CA GLN A 382 12.97 -40.10 12.51
C GLN A 382 11.92 -40.67 13.47
N LYS A 383 12.26 -41.72 14.22
CA LYS A 383 11.29 -42.47 15.04
C LYS A 383 11.24 -42.04 16.50
N VAL A 384 12.29 -41.41 17.02
CA VAL A 384 12.40 -41.06 18.45
C VAL A 384 12.51 -39.56 18.65
N VAL A 385 13.49 -38.88 18.03
CA VAL A 385 13.77 -37.47 18.28
C VAL A 385 12.73 -36.55 17.61
N ILE A 386 12.46 -36.70 16.29
CA ILE A 386 11.57 -35.82 15.55
C ILE A 386 10.14 -35.79 16.10
N PRO A 387 9.50 -36.94 16.46
CA PRO A 387 8.16 -36.90 17.04
C PRO A 387 8.10 -36.16 18.37
N GLN A 388 9.11 -36.27 19.22
CA GLN A 388 9.19 -35.55 20.48
C GLN A 388 9.45 -34.05 20.22
N ALA A 389 10.40 -33.73 19.34
CA ALA A 389 10.70 -32.35 18.94
C ALA A 389 9.46 -31.64 18.36
N PHE A 390 8.68 -32.35 17.54
CA PHE A 390 7.45 -31.75 16.95
C PHE A 390 6.46 -31.32 18.03
N LYS A 391 6.23 -32.16 19.06
CA LYS A 391 5.38 -31.79 20.20
C LYS A 391 5.90 -30.55 20.92
N MET A 392 7.20 -30.41 21.10
CA MET A 392 7.84 -29.27 21.75
C MET A 392 7.77 -27.99 20.89
N MET A 393 7.82 -28.12 19.56
CA MET A 393 7.77 -27.01 18.62
C MET A 393 6.36 -26.44 18.42
N THR A 394 5.31 -27.26 18.57
CA THR A 394 3.94 -26.87 18.19
C THR A 394 3.47 -25.56 18.79
N PRO A 395 3.65 -25.24 20.08
CA PRO A 395 3.23 -23.94 20.62
C PRO A 395 3.95 -22.77 19.96
N SER A 396 5.24 -22.90 19.65
CA SER A 396 6.03 -21.87 18.96
C SER A 396 5.60 -21.69 17.51
N LEU A 397 5.25 -22.77 16.81
CA LEU A 397 4.72 -22.74 15.44
C LEU A 397 3.34 -22.04 15.39
N ILE A 398 2.47 -22.33 16.35
CA ILE A 398 1.19 -21.63 16.50
C ILE A 398 1.40 -20.13 16.71
N ASN A 399 2.31 -19.76 17.60
CA ASN A 399 2.64 -18.35 17.83
C ASN A 399 3.20 -17.67 16.57
N GLN A 400 4.07 -18.37 15.82
CA GLN A 400 4.62 -17.84 14.56
C GLN A 400 3.52 -17.64 13.49
N LEU A 401 2.54 -18.52 13.40
CA LEU A 401 1.37 -18.34 12.52
C LEU A 401 0.58 -17.07 12.86
N ILE A 402 0.35 -16.82 14.17
CA ILE A 402 -0.34 -15.61 14.64
C ILE A 402 0.48 -14.35 14.33
N ILE A 403 1.81 -14.42 14.50
CA ILE A 403 2.70 -13.31 14.13
C ILE A 403 2.60 -13.05 12.63
N SER A 404 2.69 -14.07 11.77
CA SER A 404 2.59 -13.94 10.32
C SER A 404 1.25 -13.33 9.88
N LEU A 405 0.15 -13.65 10.58
CA LEU A 405 -1.16 -13.04 10.30
C LEU A 405 -1.14 -11.53 10.62
N LYS A 406 -0.52 -11.10 11.71
CA LYS A 406 -0.40 -9.67 12.04
C LYS A 406 0.58 -8.95 11.11
N ASP A 407 1.67 -9.61 10.74
CA ASP A 407 2.69 -9.06 9.85
C ASP A 407 2.15 -8.82 8.43
N SER A 408 1.09 -9.54 8.01
CA SER A 408 0.43 -9.31 6.72
C SER A 408 -0.10 -7.88 6.58
N SER A 409 -0.42 -7.20 7.69
CA SER A 409 -0.85 -5.80 7.68
C SER A 409 0.22 -4.84 7.14
N LEU A 410 1.50 -5.19 7.21
CA LEU A 410 2.58 -4.38 6.64
C LEU A 410 2.57 -4.37 5.10
N LEU A 411 1.91 -5.36 4.46
CA LEU A 411 1.78 -5.44 3.01
C LEU A 411 0.88 -4.35 2.42
N LEU A 412 0.12 -3.64 3.27
CA LEU A 412 -0.63 -2.46 2.83
C LEU A 412 0.28 -1.43 2.14
N ALA A 413 1.55 -1.36 2.55
CA ALA A 413 2.53 -0.41 1.99
C ALA A 413 2.89 -0.68 0.51
N ILE A 414 2.60 -1.88 0.01
CA ILE A 414 2.73 -2.24 -1.42
C ILE A 414 1.35 -2.37 -2.10
N GLY A 415 0.29 -1.86 -1.47
CA GLY A 415 -1.07 -1.89 -2.04
C GLY A 415 -1.80 -3.23 -1.88
N PHE A 416 -1.33 -4.15 -1.02
CA PHE A 416 -2.03 -5.40 -0.80
C PHE A 416 -3.32 -5.18 -0.02
N ALA A 417 -4.45 -5.54 -0.63
CA ALA A 417 -5.80 -5.26 -0.13
C ALA A 417 -6.23 -6.19 1.02
N GLU A 418 -5.46 -6.20 2.11
CA GLU A 418 -5.75 -6.91 3.35
C GLU A 418 -6.71 -6.12 4.26
N LEU A 419 -7.00 -6.63 5.45
CA LEU A 419 -8.02 -6.06 6.35
C LEU A 419 -7.73 -4.60 6.75
N LEU A 420 -6.49 -4.26 7.12
CA LEU A 420 -6.14 -2.89 7.52
C LEU A 420 -6.17 -1.93 6.32
N TYR A 421 -5.75 -2.39 5.14
CA TYR A 421 -5.88 -1.64 3.90
C TYR A 421 -7.33 -1.28 3.61
N GLN A 422 -8.27 -2.25 3.73
CA GLN A 422 -9.69 -1.96 3.55
C GLN A 422 -10.20 -0.94 4.58
N GLY A 423 -9.75 -1.04 5.82
CA GLY A 423 -10.03 -0.03 6.84
C GLY A 423 -9.54 1.36 6.44
N GLN A 424 -8.33 1.46 5.87
CA GLN A 424 -7.79 2.72 5.37
C GLN A 424 -8.65 3.33 4.26
N GLN A 425 -9.08 2.52 3.30
CA GLN A 425 -9.96 2.99 2.21
C GLN A 425 -11.28 3.55 2.77
N ILE A 426 -11.87 2.87 3.76
CA ILE A 426 -13.12 3.28 4.38
C ILE A 426 -12.97 4.62 5.10
N TYR A 427 -11.96 4.77 5.96
CA TYR A 427 -11.82 6.04 6.69
C TYR A 427 -11.31 7.19 5.83
N ALA A 428 -10.61 6.91 4.74
CA ALA A 428 -10.21 7.94 3.78
C ALA A 428 -11.43 8.56 3.07
N ALA A 429 -12.47 7.77 2.81
CA ALA A 429 -13.70 8.24 2.18
C ALA A 429 -14.65 8.96 3.15
N ASN A 430 -14.66 8.59 4.44
CA ASN A 430 -15.66 9.08 5.41
C ASN A 430 -15.09 9.89 6.57
N PHE A 431 -13.77 10.03 6.66
CA PHE A 431 -13.02 10.74 7.70
C PHE A 431 -13.28 10.26 9.15
N ARG A 432 -13.83 9.03 9.33
CA ARG A 432 -14.12 8.41 10.65
C ARG A 432 -13.02 7.42 11.03
N VAL A 433 -11.80 7.91 11.19
CA VAL A 433 -10.59 7.09 11.40
C VAL A 433 -10.70 6.22 12.65
N THR A 434 -10.97 6.83 13.80
CA THR A 434 -10.99 6.14 15.09
C THR A 434 -12.02 5.01 15.11
N GLU A 435 -13.24 5.28 14.64
CA GLU A 435 -14.33 4.32 14.64
C GLU A 435 -14.05 3.14 13.70
N THR A 436 -13.52 3.44 12.50
CA THR A 436 -13.15 2.39 11.53
C THR A 436 -12.01 1.52 12.07
N LEU A 437 -10.98 2.13 12.68
CA LEU A 437 -9.88 1.36 13.27
C LEU A 437 -10.34 0.50 14.47
N LEU A 438 -11.32 0.94 15.25
CA LEU A 438 -11.92 0.11 16.29
C LEU A 438 -12.61 -1.11 15.69
N ILE A 439 -13.38 -0.95 14.61
CA ILE A 439 -14.04 -2.07 13.91
C ILE A 439 -12.99 -3.05 13.38
N VAL A 440 -11.97 -2.55 12.68
CA VAL A 440 -10.85 -3.36 12.16
C VAL A 440 -10.14 -4.11 13.30
N GLY A 441 -9.85 -3.41 14.41
CA GLY A 441 -9.23 -4.02 15.59
C GLY A 441 -10.04 -5.15 16.19
N VAL A 442 -11.37 -4.99 16.28
CA VAL A 442 -12.27 -6.05 16.76
C VAL A 442 -12.25 -7.25 15.82
N ILE A 443 -12.27 -7.03 14.49
CA ILE A 443 -12.22 -8.11 13.50
C ILE A 443 -10.90 -8.87 13.60
N TYR A 444 -9.75 -8.18 13.68
CA TYR A 444 -8.45 -8.82 13.92
C TYR A 444 -8.45 -9.64 15.21
N PHE A 445 -8.94 -9.05 16.31
CA PHE A 445 -9.00 -9.74 17.59
C PHE A 445 -9.81 -11.03 17.52
N VAL A 446 -11.01 -10.98 16.93
CA VAL A 446 -11.88 -12.15 16.77
C VAL A 446 -11.21 -13.21 15.88
N ALA A 447 -10.60 -12.80 14.75
CA ALA A 447 -9.91 -13.71 13.84
C ALA A 447 -8.71 -14.40 14.52
N ILE A 448 -7.88 -13.65 15.25
CA ILE A 448 -6.74 -14.19 15.99
C ILE A 448 -7.20 -15.15 17.09
N MET A 449 -8.23 -14.79 17.86
CA MET A 449 -8.78 -15.67 18.90
C MET A 449 -9.37 -16.96 18.33
N ALA A 450 -10.07 -16.88 17.20
CA ALA A 450 -10.59 -18.05 16.50
C ALA A 450 -9.45 -18.96 16.01
N LEU A 451 -8.43 -18.38 15.38
CA LEU A 451 -7.26 -19.12 14.91
C LEU A 451 -6.50 -19.77 16.07
N THR A 452 -6.30 -19.06 17.17
CA THR A 452 -5.64 -19.57 18.37
C THR A 452 -6.41 -20.74 18.98
N LYS A 453 -7.74 -20.63 19.09
CA LYS A 453 -8.58 -21.74 19.59
C LYS A 453 -8.52 -22.96 18.68
N LEU A 454 -8.58 -22.76 17.36
CA LEU A 454 -8.48 -23.82 16.38
C LEU A 454 -7.13 -24.54 16.45
N ALA A 455 -6.03 -23.79 16.51
CA ALA A 455 -4.69 -24.30 16.60
C ALA A 455 -4.47 -25.10 17.92
N ASN A 456 -4.93 -24.56 19.05
CA ASN A 456 -4.88 -25.25 20.35
C ASN A 456 -5.73 -26.53 20.38
N TYR A 457 -6.87 -26.54 19.68
CA TYR A 457 -7.68 -27.73 19.55
C TYR A 457 -6.97 -28.81 18.74
N ALA A 458 -6.35 -28.43 17.62
CA ALA A 458 -5.54 -29.33 16.81
C ALA A 458 -4.35 -29.88 17.62
N ASP A 459 -3.62 -29.04 18.34
CA ASP A 459 -2.50 -29.42 19.20
C ASP A 459 -2.92 -30.50 20.23
N LYS A 460 -4.02 -30.25 20.96
CA LYS A 460 -4.57 -31.23 21.93
C LYS A 460 -4.95 -32.56 21.32
N ARG A 461 -5.35 -32.58 20.05
CA ARG A 461 -5.71 -33.82 19.35
C ARG A 461 -4.51 -34.60 18.86
N PHE A 462 -3.44 -33.91 18.43
CA PHE A 462 -2.20 -34.54 17.96
C PHE A 462 -1.27 -34.94 19.12
N ASN A 463 -1.41 -34.34 20.29
CA ASN A 463 -0.57 -34.61 21.46
C ASN A 463 -1.19 -35.64 22.44
N LYS A 464 -2.40 -36.14 22.14
CA LYS A 464 -2.96 -37.34 22.77
C LYS A 464 -2.41 -38.59 22.08
#